data_8e0571b180d13de7440b4511ce19c5b7
#
_entry.id   8e0571b180d13de7440b4511ce19c5b7
#
_cell.length_a   1.000
_cell.length_b   1.000
_cell.length_c   1.000
_cell.angle_alpha   90.00
_cell.angle_beta   90.00
_cell.angle_gamma   90.00
#
_symmetry.space_group_name_H-M   'P 1'
#
loop_
_entity.id
_entity.type
_entity.pdbx_description
1 polymer ?
#
loop_
_entity_poly.entity_id
_entity_poly.type
_entity_poly.pdbx_seq_one_letter_code
_entity_poly.pdbx_strand_id
1 'polypeptide(L)'
;MSKELPEQASVVVIGGGVIGASIAFHLAESGVSDVVLLEKDELACGSTCKAAGGVRASFSNEANIAIGLRGLDVYSRFAQEYHQEIDFSRDGYLYLLSDQTNVDIFTESVALQNRHGVPSRMVTPEEAQKISPLISTDGLLAASWSPQDGKATPESVVMGYAAAARRHGARVVRHCAVTDIESTGGTITAVVTEHGRIKTDTVVCAAGAWSAGIGNMLGVNIPVVPVRRQIAFTEPLSELPESSPSLTIDFPSNFYFHPEGKGLLLGWSDPNEREGFNLKFELEDWLMGLGAIAETRVPAVLDYGISTGWAGLYEVTPDRNQIIDRSTEVEGLLIATGYSGHGFLMGPATGEIVRDLYHGKEPGYDISSFALDRFAQAGIGAGETNIV
;
A
#
# COMPACT_ATOMS: atom_id res chain seq x y z
N MET A 1 29.80 -5.86 -9.73
CA MET A 1 29.98 -6.26 -8.32
C MET A 1 29.43 -7.66 -8.18
N SER A 2 30.19 -8.59 -7.60
CA SER A 2 29.75 -9.99 -7.44
C SER A 2 28.47 -10.04 -6.61
N LYS A 3 27.49 -10.82 -7.08
CA LYS A 3 26.26 -11.16 -6.34
C LYS A 3 26.57 -12.21 -5.24
N GLU A 4 27.64 -12.01 -4.45
CA GLU A 4 27.96 -12.90 -3.36
C GLU A 4 26.92 -12.72 -2.26
N LEU A 5 26.08 -13.74 -2.12
CA LEU A 5 25.18 -13.86 -0.98
C LEU A 5 26.01 -14.08 0.29
N PRO A 6 25.59 -13.53 1.44
CA PRO A 6 26.19 -13.89 2.71
C PRO A 6 25.86 -15.36 3.03
N GLU A 7 26.79 -16.06 3.67
CA GLU A 7 26.55 -17.44 4.13
C GLU A 7 25.49 -17.49 5.24
N GLN A 8 25.37 -16.39 6.00
CA GLN A 8 24.40 -16.28 7.10
C GLN A 8 23.85 -14.86 7.23
N ALA A 9 22.69 -14.74 7.85
CA ALA A 9 22.03 -13.48 8.21
C ALA A 9 21.32 -13.61 9.57
N SER A 10 21.23 -12.52 10.31
CA SER A 10 20.39 -12.44 11.52
C SER A 10 18.91 -12.45 11.16
N VAL A 11 18.57 -11.85 10.02
CA VAL A 11 17.22 -11.83 9.48
C VAL A 11 17.25 -11.66 7.96
N VAL A 12 16.37 -12.38 7.28
CA VAL A 12 16.15 -12.24 5.84
C VAL A 12 14.76 -11.64 5.61
N VAL A 13 14.70 -10.45 4.99
CA VAL A 13 13.46 -9.81 4.56
C VAL A 13 13.23 -10.17 3.09
N ILE A 14 12.07 -10.75 2.78
CA ILE A 14 11.71 -11.18 1.42
C ILE A 14 10.71 -10.18 0.82
N GLY A 15 11.16 -9.47 -0.23
CA GLY A 15 10.39 -8.48 -0.98
C GLY A 15 10.96 -7.06 -0.85
N GLY A 16 11.32 -6.46 -1.98
CA GLY A 16 11.94 -5.13 -2.09
C GLY A 16 10.95 -4.01 -2.41
N GLY A 17 9.68 -4.16 -2.04
CA GLY A 17 8.68 -3.10 -2.05
C GLY A 17 8.83 -2.15 -0.86
N VAL A 18 7.89 -1.20 -0.71
CA VAL A 18 7.91 -0.19 0.36
C VAL A 18 7.92 -0.83 1.75
N ILE A 19 7.17 -1.91 1.94
CA ILE A 19 7.09 -2.61 3.23
C ILE A 19 8.43 -3.23 3.59
N GLY A 20 9.00 -4.07 2.71
CA GLY A 20 10.27 -4.72 2.99
C GLY A 20 11.46 -3.76 3.10
N ALA A 21 11.48 -2.68 2.30
CA ALA A 21 12.53 -1.67 2.39
C ALA A 21 12.47 -0.90 3.73
N SER A 22 11.26 -0.54 4.19
CA SER A 22 11.05 0.07 5.50
C SER A 22 11.46 -0.87 6.65
N ILE A 23 11.05 -2.14 6.59
CA ILE A 23 11.42 -3.15 7.59
C ILE A 23 12.93 -3.32 7.66
N ALA A 24 13.59 -3.48 6.51
CA ALA A 24 15.06 -3.63 6.46
C ALA A 24 15.79 -2.43 7.05
N PHE A 25 15.28 -1.21 6.81
CA PHE A 25 15.81 0.01 7.42
C PHE A 25 15.65 -0.02 8.94
N HIS A 26 14.42 -0.21 9.45
CA HIS A 26 14.16 -0.13 10.91
C HIS A 26 14.86 -1.24 11.71
N LEU A 27 15.01 -2.43 11.13
CA LEU A 27 15.82 -3.49 11.75
C LEU A 27 17.30 -3.09 11.83
N ALA A 28 17.88 -2.62 10.72
CA ALA A 28 19.28 -2.23 10.69
C ALA A 28 19.57 -1.00 11.57
N GLU A 29 18.68 0.02 11.55
CA GLU A 29 18.77 1.21 12.42
C GLU A 29 18.73 0.83 13.90
N SER A 30 17.91 -0.18 14.28
CA SER A 30 17.82 -0.67 15.65
C SER A 30 19.04 -1.44 16.13
N GLY A 31 20.07 -1.61 15.28
CA GLY A 31 21.32 -2.28 15.60
C GLY A 31 21.34 -3.79 15.28
N VAL A 32 20.33 -4.30 14.56
CA VAL A 32 20.39 -5.68 14.06
C VAL A 32 21.51 -5.79 13.03
N SER A 33 22.52 -6.60 13.33
CA SER A 33 23.59 -6.91 12.38
C SER A 33 23.09 -7.87 11.29
N ASP A 34 23.73 -7.84 10.12
CA ASP A 34 23.50 -8.80 9.04
C ASP A 34 22.03 -8.92 8.58
N VAL A 35 21.31 -7.78 8.48
CA VAL A 35 20.00 -7.69 7.83
C VAL A 35 20.20 -7.89 6.33
N VAL A 36 19.45 -8.81 5.73
CA VAL A 36 19.49 -9.07 4.28
C VAL A 36 18.10 -8.87 3.69
N LEU A 37 17.95 -7.94 2.76
CA LEU A 37 16.75 -7.76 1.94
C LEU A 37 16.95 -8.44 0.59
N LEU A 38 16.07 -9.37 0.25
CA LEU A 38 16.07 -10.08 -1.03
C LEU A 38 14.89 -9.60 -1.90
N GLU A 39 15.20 -9.20 -3.13
CA GLU A 39 14.22 -8.85 -4.16
C GLU A 39 14.48 -9.68 -5.41
N LYS A 40 13.43 -10.28 -5.96
CA LYS A 40 13.53 -11.14 -7.15
C LYS A 40 13.85 -10.36 -8.43
N ASP A 41 13.41 -9.10 -8.49
CA ASP A 41 13.56 -8.20 -9.63
C ASP A 41 14.29 -6.92 -9.21
N GLU A 42 13.84 -5.75 -9.70
CA GLU A 42 14.28 -4.44 -9.22
C GLU A 42 13.48 -3.99 -7.99
N LEU A 43 14.07 -3.14 -7.15
CA LEU A 43 13.35 -2.54 -6.02
C LEU A 43 12.11 -1.79 -6.49
N ALA A 44 11.07 -1.83 -5.71
CA ALA A 44 9.77 -1.20 -5.96
C ALA A 44 8.98 -1.76 -7.15
N CYS A 45 9.53 -2.61 -8.03
CA CYS A 45 8.92 -2.96 -9.31
C CYS A 45 7.62 -3.80 -9.22
N GLY A 46 7.27 -4.31 -8.05
CA GLY A 46 6.00 -4.97 -7.78
C GLY A 46 4.82 -3.99 -7.72
N SER A 47 3.96 -4.12 -6.70
CA SER A 47 2.79 -3.26 -6.50
C SER A 47 3.17 -1.79 -6.21
N THR A 48 4.33 -1.54 -5.59
CA THR A 48 4.71 -0.20 -5.14
C THR A 48 4.83 0.80 -6.29
N CYS A 49 5.59 0.51 -7.36
CA CYS A 49 5.73 1.43 -8.50
C CYS A 49 4.46 1.53 -9.38
N LYS A 50 3.46 0.73 -9.09
CA LYS A 50 2.18 0.74 -9.81
C LYS A 50 1.08 1.49 -9.04
N ALA A 51 1.39 1.96 -7.83
CA ALA A 51 0.44 2.68 -6.98
C ALA A 51 0.28 4.14 -7.44
N ALA A 52 -0.88 4.73 -7.16
CA ALA A 52 -1.16 6.16 -7.37
C ALA A 52 -0.43 7.07 -6.37
N GLY A 53 0.31 6.52 -5.42
CA GLY A 53 1.12 7.28 -4.48
C GLY A 53 0.37 7.92 -3.31
N GLY A 54 -0.88 7.55 -3.08
CA GLY A 54 -1.71 8.14 -2.05
C GLY A 54 -1.21 7.91 -0.61
N VAL A 55 -1.28 8.95 0.21
CA VAL A 55 -0.90 8.94 1.63
C VAL A 55 -2.03 9.56 2.45
N ARG A 56 -2.66 8.78 3.30
CA ARG A 56 -3.86 9.21 4.01
C ARG A 56 -3.99 8.64 5.41
N ALA A 57 -4.80 9.28 6.25
CA ALA A 57 -5.26 8.77 7.54
C ALA A 57 -6.79 8.69 7.63
N SER A 58 -7.50 8.96 6.53
CA SER A 58 -8.97 8.93 6.42
C SER A 58 -9.52 7.51 6.32
N PHE A 59 -9.26 6.67 7.33
CA PHE A 59 -9.72 5.29 7.43
C PHE A 59 -10.97 5.13 8.30
N SER A 60 -11.57 3.93 8.30
CA SER A 60 -12.79 3.59 9.03
C SER A 60 -12.55 2.86 10.36
N ASN A 61 -11.29 2.55 10.70
CA ASN A 61 -10.92 1.91 11.96
C ASN A 61 -9.71 2.58 12.63
N GLU A 62 -9.63 2.46 13.96
CA GLU A 62 -8.65 3.16 14.79
C GLU A 62 -7.20 2.75 14.48
N ALA A 63 -6.96 1.46 14.26
CA ALA A 63 -5.63 0.96 13.99
C ALA A 63 -5.07 1.51 12.67
N ASN A 64 -5.86 1.51 11.60
CA ASN A 64 -5.48 2.08 10.31
C ASN A 64 -5.30 3.60 10.38
N ILE A 65 -6.15 4.32 11.14
CA ILE A 65 -5.99 5.76 11.36
C ILE A 65 -4.64 6.05 12.04
N ALA A 66 -4.28 5.32 13.10
CA ALA A 66 -3.03 5.53 13.82
C ALA A 66 -1.81 5.29 12.93
N ILE A 67 -1.81 4.20 12.15
CA ILE A 67 -0.75 3.86 11.21
C ILE A 67 -0.69 4.88 10.07
N GLY A 68 -1.84 5.32 9.54
CA GLY A 68 -1.93 6.35 8.49
C GLY A 68 -1.38 7.70 8.95
N LEU A 69 -1.69 8.13 10.18
CA LEU A 69 -1.13 9.34 10.78
C LEU A 69 0.41 9.26 10.87
N ARG A 70 0.95 8.08 11.22
CA ARG A 70 2.40 7.87 11.22
C ARG A 70 2.99 7.97 9.82
N GLY A 71 2.31 7.42 8.80
CA GLY A 71 2.71 7.58 7.40
C GLY A 71 2.79 9.04 6.97
N LEU A 72 1.74 9.82 7.26
CA LEU A 72 1.70 11.27 6.98
C LEU A 72 2.83 12.03 7.70
N ASP A 73 3.10 11.71 8.96
CA ASP A 73 4.17 12.33 9.75
C ASP A 73 5.54 12.04 9.15
N VAL A 74 5.88 10.76 8.91
CA VAL A 74 7.19 10.36 8.37
C VAL A 74 7.40 10.92 6.97
N TYR A 75 6.41 10.82 6.08
CA TYR A 75 6.59 11.31 4.70
C TYR A 75 6.72 12.84 4.64
N SER A 76 6.13 13.56 5.58
CA SER A 76 6.32 15.02 5.66
C SER A 76 7.76 15.45 5.98
N ARG A 77 8.56 14.57 6.57
CA ARG A 77 9.95 14.81 6.97
C ARG A 77 10.94 13.92 6.20
N PHE A 78 10.46 13.14 5.23
CA PHE A 78 11.22 12.07 4.59
C PHE A 78 12.51 12.58 3.94
N ALA A 79 12.45 13.68 3.21
CA ALA A 79 13.62 14.27 2.56
C ALA A 79 14.72 14.66 3.57
N GLN A 80 14.33 15.15 4.73
CA GLN A 80 15.25 15.57 5.79
C GLN A 80 15.87 14.36 6.51
N GLU A 81 15.06 13.34 6.82
CA GLU A 81 15.49 12.18 7.60
C GLU A 81 16.25 11.16 6.76
N TYR A 82 15.79 10.91 5.52
CA TYR A 82 16.33 9.86 4.67
C TYR A 82 17.21 10.37 3.54
N HIS A 83 17.33 11.71 3.34
CA HIS A 83 18.08 12.36 2.26
C HIS A 83 17.59 11.97 0.88
N GLN A 84 16.27 11.84 0.73
CA GLN A 84 15.61 11.46 -0.52
C GLN A 84 14.34 12.29 -0.71
N GLU A 85 14.27 13.06 -1.77
CA GLU A 85 13.04 13.74 -2.18
C GLU A 85 12.02 12.71 -2.66
N ILE A 86 10.76 12.91 -2.26
CA ILE A 86 9.64 12.01 -2.54
C ILE A 86 8.43 12.73 -3.13
N ASP A 87 8.58 13.99 -3.51
CA ASP A 87 7.51 14.85 -4.05
C ASP A 87 6.23 14.85 -3.17
N PHE A 88 6.42 14.84 -1.86
CA PHE A 88 5.30 14.76 -0.92
C PHE A 88 4.48 16.06 -0.94
N SER A 89 3.17 15.93 -1.21
CA SER A 89 2.21 17.02 -1.13
C SER A 89 1.04 16.68 -0.21
N ARG A 90 0.40 17.69 0.39
CA ARG A 90 -0.80 17.57 1.22
C ARG A 90 -1.93 18.39 0.59
N ASP A 91 -2.49 17.87 -0.49
CA ASP A 91 -3.56 18.52 -1.24
C ASP A 91 -4.94 17.93 -0.91
N GLY A 92 -4.97 16.98 0.03
CA GLY A 92 -6.16 16.36 0.57
C GLY A 92 -6.75 15.22 -0.27
N TYR A 93 -7.74 14.54 0.34
CA TYR A 93 -8.55 13.49 -0.29
C TYR A 93 -10.01 13.86 -0.25
N LEU A 94 -10.69 13.66 -1.37
CA LEU A 94 -12.11 13.92 -1.54
C LEU A 94 -12.83 12.64 -1.96
N TYR A 95 -13.74 12.14 -1.11
CA TYR A 95 -14.63 11.01 -1.41
C TYR A 95 -16.00 11.54 -1.79
N LEU A 96 -16.48 11.19 -2.98
CA LEU A 96 -17.78 11.60 -3.51
C LEU A 96 -18.82 10.49 -3.19
N LEU A 97 -19.98 10.88 -2.65
CA LEU A 97 -20.97 9.96 -2.09
C LEU A 97 -22.32 10.21 -2.75
N SER A 98 -22.86 9.21 -3.46
CA SER A 98 -24.11 9.29 -4.25
C SER A 98 -25.26 8.48 -3.64
N ASP A 99 -25.03 7.74 -2.56
CA ASP A 99 -26.08 7.01 -1.86
C ASP A 99 -26.04 7.27 -0.35
N GLN A 100 -27.21 7.17 0.29
CA GLN A 100 -27.37 7.52 1.70
C GLN A 100 -26.60 6.58 2.64
N THR A 101 -26.48 5.30 2.28
CA THR A 101 -25.75 4.33 3.10
C THR A 101 -24.28 4.72 3.22
N ASN A 102 -23.66 5.11 2.10
CA ASN A 102 -22.28 5.60 2.10
C ASN A 102 -22.13 6.93 2.84
N VAL A 103 -23.11 7.83 2.74
CA VAL A 103 -23.11 9.09 3.52
C VAL A 103 -23.11 8.80 5.02
N ASP A 104 -23.92 7.86 5.48
CA ASP A 104 -24.01 7.48 6.89
C ASP A 104 -22.67 6.84 7.36
N ILE A 105 -22.11 5.88 6.60
CA ILE A 105 -20.80 5.25 6.88
C ILE A 105 -19.68 6.29 6.97
N PHE A 106 -19.63 7.20 6.02
CA PHE A 106 -18.58 8.23 6.02
C PHE A 106 -18.78 9.28 7.11
N THR A 107 -20.01 9.56 7.52
CA THR A 107 -20.30 10.43 8.65
C THR A 107 -19.75 9.84 9.96
N GLU A 108 -19.93 8.53 10.19
CA GLU A 108 -19.35 7.82 11.32
C GLU A 108 -17.83 7.76 11.25
N SER A 109 -17.28 7.47 10.06
CA SER A 109 -15.84 7.45 9.83
C SER A 109 -15.19 8.81 10.10
N VAL A 110 -15.78 9.90 9.64
CA VAL A 110 -15.32 11.28 9.90
C VAL A 110 -15.36 11.59 11.40
N ALA A 111 -16.40 11.18 12.11
CA ALA A 111 -16.46 11.35 13.56
C ALA A 111 -15.35 10.56 14.28
N LEU A 112 -15.04 9.35 13.84
CA LEU A 112 -13.93 8.55 14.34
C LEU A 112 -12.59 9.23 14.05
N GLN A 113 -12.33 9.61 12.82
CA GLN A 113 -11.13 10.30 12.36
C GLN A 113 -10.84 11.55 13.18
N ASN A 114 -11.87 12.37 13.44
CA ASN A 114 -11.75 13.58 14.25
C ASN A 114 -11.35 13.26 15.71
N ARG A 115 -11.86 12.18 16.30
CA ARG A 115 -11.42 11.75 17.65
C ARG A 115 -9.94 11.39 17.70
N HIS A 116 -9.38 10.95 16.59
CA HIS A 116 -7.95 10.62 16.44
C HIS A 116 -7.09 11.76 15.86
N GLY A 117 -7.66 12.97 15.72
CA GLY A 117 -6.91 14.15 15.27
C GLY A 117 -6.79 14.32 13.76
N VAL A 118 -7.49 13.52 12.96
CA VAL A 118 -7.58 13.70 11.50
C VAL A 118 -8.72 14.70 11.23
N PRO A 119 -8.46 15.91 10.66
CA PRO A 119 -9.45 16.98 10.53
C PRO A 119 -10.35 16.79 9.29
N SER A 120 -10.92 15.61 9.14
CA SER A 120 -11.87 15.32 8.07
C SER A 120 -13.21 15.97 8.36
N ARG A 121 -13.95 16.27 7.29
CA ARG A 121 -15.31 16.83 7.40
C ARG A 121 -16.20 16.38 6.24
N MET A 122 -17.49 16.27 6.51
CA MET A 122 -18.48 16.15 5.45
C MET A 122 -18.66 17.53 4.78
N VAL A 123 -18.83 17.51 3.47
CA VAL A 123 -19.04 18.73 2.65
C VAL A 123 -20.21 18.55 1.70
N THR A 124 -20.81 19.66 1.27
CA THR A 124 -21.88 19.65 0.28
C THR A 124 -21.33 19.38 -1.13
N PRO A 125 -22.18 18.96 -2.09
CA PRO A 125 -21.76 18.82 -3.49
C PRO A 125 -21.12 20.09 -4.08
N GLU A 126 -21.64 21.27 -3.74
CA GLU A 126 -21.13 22.56 -4.22
C GLU A 126 -19.74 22.88 -3.60
N GLU A 127 -19.51 22.52 -2.34
CA GLU A 127 -18.19 22.62 -1.72
C GLU A 127 -17.21 21.62 -2.34
N ALA A 128 -17.66 20.38 -2.59
CA ALA A 128 -16.86 19.36 -3.25
C ALA A 128 -16.40 19.81 -4.64
N GLN A 129 -17.27 20.43 -5.43
CA GLN A 129 -16.92 20.97 -6.74
C GLN A 129 -15.92 22.13 -6.66
N LYS A 130 -15.96 22.95 -5.60
CA LYS A 130 -14.93 23.99 -5.39
C LYS A 130 -13.58 23.38 -5.04
N ILE A 131 -13.56 22.25 -4.32
CA ILE A 131 -12.35 21.54 -3.95
C ILE A 131 -11.78 20.79 -5.16
N SER A 132 -12.62 20.11 -5.95
CA SER A 132 -12.25 19.37 -7.15
C SER A 132 -13.05 19.86 -8.36
N PRO A 133 -12.60 20.90 -9.07
CA PRO A 133 -13.41 21.61 -10.07
C PRO A 133 -13.82 20.78 -11.28
N LEU A 134 -13.16 19.65 -11.55
CA LEU A 134 -13.47 18.78 -12.69
C LEU A 134 -14.69 17.88 -12.47
N ILE A 135 -15.18 17.74 -11.24
CA ILE A 135 -16.30 16.84 -10.96
C ILE A 135 -17.65 17.43 -11.40
N SER A 136 -18.56 16.54 -11.82
CA SER A 136 -20.00 16.82 -11.87
C SER A 136 -20.62 16.56 -10.50
N THR A 137 -21.52 17.42 -10.08
CA THR A 137 -22.29 17.25 -8.84
C THR A 137 -23.59 16.49 -9.02
N ASP A 138 -23.92 16.10 -10.25
CA ASP A 138 -25.18 15.41 -10.57
C ASP A 138 -25.28 14.09 -9.79
N GLY A 139 -26.38 13.95 -9.03
CA GLY A 139 -26.64 12.79 -8.19
C GLY A 139 -25.75 12.65 -6.95
N LEU A 140 -24.87 13.61 -6.65
CA LEU A 140 -24.14 13.62 -5.38
C LEU A 140 -25.06 14.04 -4.24
N LEU A 141 -24.96 13.30 -3.11
CA LEU A 141 -25.63 13.64 -1.86
C LEU A 141 -24.71 14.42 -0.92
N ALA A 142 -23.44 14.03 -0.85
CA ALA A 142 -22.41 14.64 0.00
C ALA A 142 -21.03 14.28 -0.51
N ALA A 143 -20.00 14.80 0.14
CA ALA A 143 -18.63 14.30 0.01
C ALA A 143 -17.92 14.33 1.37
N SER A 144 -16.86 13.51 1.53
CA SER A 144 -15.97 13.58 2.68
C SER A 144 -14.64 14.17 2.24
N TRP A 145 -14.18 15.18 2.96
CA TRP A 145 -12.95 15.91 2.70
C TRP A 145 -11.95 15.76 3.82
N SER A 146 -10.75 15.27 3.52
CA SER A 146 -9.62 15.13 4.44
C SER A 146 -8.44 15.99 3.97
N PRO A 147 -8.27 17.21 4.48
CA PRO A 147 -7.31 18.18 3.94
C PRO A 147 -5.84 17.87 4.21
N GLN A 148 -5.54 16.98 5.15
CA GLN A 148 -4.17 16.62 5.52
C GLN A 148 -3.64 15.38 4.79
N ASP A 149 -4.51 14.65 4.12
CA ASP A 149 -4.11 13.54 3.26
C ASP A 149 -3.36 14.08 2.03
N GLY A 150 -2.56 13.24 1.39
CA GLY A 150 -1.69 13.71 0.33
C GLY A 150 -1.21 12.60 -0.61
N LYS A 151 -0.14 12.87 -1.33
CA LYS A 151 0.53 11.89 -2.18
C LYS A 151 2.04 12.04 -2.13
N ALA A 152 2.76 10.98 -2.51
CA ALA A 152 4.21 10.97 -2.67
C ALA A 152 4.60 10.02 -3.80
N THR A 153 5.86 10.11 -4.28
CA THR A 153 6.41 9.22 -5.30
C THR A 153 6.86 7.90 -4.66
N PRO A 154 6.14 6.75 -4.94
CA PRO A 154 6.39 5.50 -4.23
C PRO A 154 7.79 4.93 -4.41
N GLU A 155 8.33 4.99 -5.63
CA GLU A 155 9.67 4.48 -5.93
C GLU A 155 10.75 5.24 -5.15
N SER A 156 10.60 6.57 -5.05
CA SER A 156 11.52 7.42 -4.31
C SER A 156 11.56 7.07 -2.83
N VAL A 157 10.39 6.73 -2.24
CA VAL A 157 10.32 6.26 -0.84
C VAL A 157 11.10 4.95 -0.66
N VAL A 158 10.90 3.97 -1.54
CA VAL A 158 11.65 2.70 -1.47
C VAL A 158 13.15 2.93 -1.60
N MET A 159 13.56 3.77 -2.55
CA MET A 159 14.99 4.08 -2.75
C MET A 159 15.59 4.78 -1.54
N GLY A 160 14.85 5.68 -0.88
CA GLY A 160 15.25 6.34 0.35
C GLY A 160 15.46 5.35 1.50
N TYR A 161 14.48 4.48 1.75
CA TYR A 161 14.60 3.43 2.76
C TYR A 161 15.72 2.44 2.47
N ALA A 162 15.84 1.96 1.22
CA ALA A 162 16.90 1.04 0.85
C ALA A 162 18.31 1.64 0.99
N ALA A 163 18.46 2.93 0.65
CA ALA A 163 19.72 3.66 0.86
C ALA A 163 20.01 3.83 2.36
N ALA A 164 19.01 4.18 3.16
CA ALA A 164 19.14 4.29 4.62
C ALA A 164 19.49 2.94 5.26
N ALA A 165 18.81 1.85 4.87
CA ALA A 165 19.14 0.50 5.34
C ALA A 165 20.61 0.14 5.08
N ARG A 166 21.12 0.43 3.86
CA ARG A 166 22.54 0.21 3.53
C ARG A 166 23.48 1.05 4.38
N ARG A 167 23.13 2.31 4.70
CA ARG A 167 23.96 3.15 5.61
C ARG A 167 24.06 2.55 7.01
N HIS A 168 23.06 1.80 7.45
CA HIS A 168 23.03 1.05 8.71
C HIS A 168 23.56 -0.39 8.59
N GLY A 169 24.14 -0.77 7.46
CA GLY A 169 24.81 -2.06 7.28
C GLY A 169 23.97 -3.18 6.67
N ALA A 170 22.69 -2.93 6.34
CA ALA A 170 21.89 -3.93 5.65
C ALA A 170 22.39 -4.22 4.23
N ARG A 171 22.30 -5.48 3.82
CA ARG A 171 22.56 -5.92 2.45
C ARG A 171 21.25 -5.96 1.68
N VAL A 172 21.19 -5.23 0.57
CA VAL A 172 20.03 -5.22 -0.34
C VAL A 172 20.43 -5.89 -1.64
N VAL A 173 19.89 -7.08 -1.86
CA VAL A 173 20.23 -7.96 -3.00
C VAL A 173 19.03 -7.99 -3.95
N ARG A 174 19.25 -7.55 -5.19
CA ARG A 174 18.26 -7.56 -6.27
C ARG A 174 18.51 -8.72 -7.23
N HIS A 175 17.54 -9.09 -8.03
CA HIS A 175 17.58 -10.22 -8.95
C HIS A 175 17.99 -11.50 -8.22
N CYS A 176 17.32 -11.75 -7.08
CA CYS A 176 17.60 -12.88 -6.21
C CYS A 176 16.27 -13.42 -5.68
N ALA A 177 15.66 -14.30 -6.47
CA ALA A 177 14.41 -14.94 -6.09
C ALA A 177 14.62 -15.97 -4.97
N VAL A 178 13.78 -15.91 -3.95
CA VAL A 178 13.67 -16.98 -2.95
C VAL A 178 12.90 -18.13 -3.59
N THR A 179 13.48 -19.32 -3.54
CA THR A 179 12.91 -20.54 -4.13
C THR A 179 12.42 -21.53 -3.10
N ASP A 180 12.95 -21.47 -1.86
CA ASP A 180 12.51 -22.29 -0.74
C ASP A 180 12.93 -21.68 0.60
N ILE A 181 12.29 -22.11 1.69
CA ILE A 181 12.66 -21.78 3.07
C ILE A 181 12.76 -23.10 3.85
N GLU A 182 13.95 -23.41 4.33
CA GLU A 182 14.19 -24.60 5.11
C GLU A 182 13.78 -24.41 6.56
N SER A 183 13.11 -25.41 7.11
CA SER A 183 12.77 -25.47 8.55
C SER A 183 13.04 -26.87 9.12
N THR A 184 13.31 -26.93 10.41
CA THR A 184 13.52 -28.18 11.13
C THR A 184 12.79 -28.11 12.46
N GLY A 185 11.87 -29.04 12.70
CA GLY A 185 11.10 -29.10 13.95
C GLY A 185 10.20 -27.86 14.15
N GLY A 186 9.77 -27.20 13.07
CA GLY A 186 8.95 -25.99 13.13
C GLY A 186 9.74 -24.69 13.26
N THR A 187 11.08 -24.73 13.26
CA THR A 187 11.95 -23.55 13.35
C THR A 187 12.67 -23.32 12.02
N ILE A 188 12.72 -22.09 11.52
CA ILE A 188 13.44 -21.71 10.31
C ILE A 188 14.95 -21.95 10.48
N THR A 189 15.62 -22.44 9.44
CA THR A 189 17.07 -22.72 9.46
C THR A 189 17.82 -22.06 8.30
N ALA A 190 17.17 -21.82 7.18
CA ALA A 190 17.77 -21.12 6.04
C ALA A 190 16.75 -20.64 5.02
N VAL A 191 17.17 -19.69 4.20
CA VAL A 191 16.51 -19.29 2.95
C VAL A 191 17.32 -19.79 1.77
N VAL A 192 16.65 -20.42 0.81
CA VAL A 192 17.24 -20.90 -0.44
C VAL A 192 16.86 -19.96 -1.57
N THR A 193 17.83 -19.59 -2.38
CA THR A 193 17.63 -18.71 -3.54
C THR A 193 18.21 -19.36 -4.80
N GLU A 194 17.91 -18.82 -5.96
CA GLU A 194 18.53 -19.23 -7.23
C GLU A 194 20.07 -19.03 -7.26
N HIS A 195 20.63 -18.24 -6.32
CA HIS A 195 22.06 -17.92 -6.24
C HIS A 195 22.78 -18.58 -5.08
N GLY A 196 22.08 -19.35 -4.25
CA GLY A 196 22.66 -20.04 -3.10
C GLY A 196 21.76 -20.00 -1.86
N ARG A 197 22.34 -20.36 -0.73
CA ARG A 197 21.66 -20.57 0.54
C ARG A 197 22.18 -19.60 1.59
N ILE A 198 21.27 -18.99 2.35
CA ILE A 198 21.56 -18.10 3.48
C ILE A 198 21.08 -18.77 4.76
N LYS A 199 21.95 -19.07 5.69
CA LYS A 199 21.58 -19.59 7.01
C LYS A 199 20.95 -18.43 7.82
N THR A 200 19.76 -18.65 8.34
CA THR A 200 19.05 -17.70 9.21
C THR A 200 18.02 -18.46 10.04
N ASP A 201 17.68 -17.93 11.21
CA ASP A 201 16.58 -18.41 12.04
C ASP A 201 15.34 -17.49 11.96
N THR A 202 15.46 -16.36 11.24
CA THR A 202 14.37 -15.37 11.15
C THR A 202 14.16 -14.92 9.71
N VAL A 203 12.90 -14.99 9.28
CA VAL A 203 12.43 -14.53 7.96
C VAL A 203 11.27 -13.56 8.14
N VAL A 204 11.29 -12.45 7.40
CA VAL A 204 10.15 -11.55 7.27
C VAL A 204 9.55 -11.71 5.88
N CYS A 205 8.31 -12.16 5.81
CA CYS A 205 7.54 -12.21 4.57
C CYS A 205 6.92 -10.83 4.30
N ALA A 206 7.52 -10.07 3.37
CA ALA A 206 7.04 -8.79 2.87
C ALA A 206 6.85 -8.84 1.33
N ALA A 207 6.44 -10.01 0.81
CA ALA A 207 6.45 -10.34 -0.60
C ALA A 207 5.18 -9.89 -1.35
N GLY A 208 4.33 -9.04 -0.73
CA GLY A 208 3.13 -8.48 -1.35
C GLY A 208 2.23 -9.57 -1.95
N ALA A 209 1.83 -9.42 -3.19
CA ALA A 209 0.96 -10.36 -3.90
C ALA A 209 1.51 -11.80 -3.99
N TRP A 210 2.82 -12.02 -3.74
CA TRP A 210 3.47 -13.34 -3.76
C TRP A 210 3.56 -13.99 -2.38
N SER A 211 3.02 -13.36 -1.32
CA SER A 211 3.17 -13.81 0.07
C SER A 211 2.54 -15.17 0.36
N ALA A 212 1.43 -15.51 -0.30
CA ALA A 212 0.84 -16.85 -0.20
C ALA A 212 1.84 -17.95 -0.65
N GLY A 213 2.64 -17.68 -1.69
CA GLY A 213 3.69 -18.58 -2.14
C GLY A 213 4.80 -18.76 -1.11
N ILE A 214 5.19 -17.69 -0.42
CA ILE A 214 6.18 -17.75 0.67
C ILE A 214 5.63 -18.55 1.86
N GLY A 215 4.36 -18.31 2.24
CA GLY A 215 3.71 -19.09 3.28
C GLY A 215 3.67 -20.59 2.96
N ASN A 216 3.36 -20.95 1.72
CA ASN A 216 3.30 -22.34 1.27
C ASN A 216 4.64 -23.09 1.39
N MET A 217 5.79 -22.41 1.26
CA MET A 217 7.13 -23.01 1.47
C MET A 217 7.29 -23.52 2.91
N LEU A 218 6.56 -22.95 3.86
CA LEU A 218 6.60 -23.29 5.29
C LEU A 218 5.34 -24.02 5.78
N GLY A 219 4.37 -24.28 4.90
CA GLY A 219 3.07 -24.87 5.27
C GLY A 219 2.12 -23.89 5.98
N VAL A 220 2.42 -22.59 6.00
CA VAL A 220 1.60 -21.55 6.61
C VAL A 220 0.64 -20.96 5.57
N ASN A 221 -0.66 -20.97 5.87
CA ASN A 221 -1.65 -20.37 4.99
C ASN A 221 -1.70 -18.84 5.20
N ILE A 222 -1.16 -18.08 4.25
CA ILE A 222 -1.29 -16.61 4.19
C ILE A 222 -2.39 -16.28 3.18
N PRO A 223 -3.60 -15.86 3.61
CA PRO A 223 -4.77 -15.71 2.74
C PRO A 223 -4.71 -14.39 1.96
N VAL A 224 -3.72 -14.26 1.11
CA VAL A 224 -3.51 -13.13 0.21
C VAL A 224 -3.76 -13.56 -1.21
N VAL A 225 -4.64 -12.82 -1.90
CA VAL A 225 -5.00 -13.08 -3.29
C VAL A 225 -4.57 -11.89 -4.15
N PRO A 226 -3.79 -12.12 -5.22
CA PRO A 226 -3.45 -11.07 -6.18
C PRO A 226 -4.66 -10.70 -7.03
N VAL A 227 -4.97 -9.40 -7.12
CA VAL A 227 -6.02 -8.85 -7.96
C VAL A 227 -5.47 -7.69 -8.76
N ARG A 228 -5.61 -7.74 -10.09
CA ARG A 228 -5.14 -6.68 -10.99
C ARG A 228 -5.87 -5.37 -10.73
N ARG A 229 -5.11 -4.27 -10.76
CA ARG A 229 -5.62 -2.90 -10.82
C ARG A 229 -4.91 -2.14 -11.92
N GLN A 230 -5.65 -1.33 -12.65
CA GLN A 230 -5.13 -0.60 -13.80
C GLN A 230 -5.19 0.91 -13.54
N ILE A 231 -4.18 1.61 -14.02
CA ILE A 231 -4.09 3.07 -14.01
C ILE A 231 -3.79 3.53 -15.43
N ALA A 232 -4.44 4.59 -15.86
CA ALA A 232 -4.18 5.24 -17.14
C ALA A 232 -3.84 6.72 -16.92
N PHE A 233 -3.12 7.30 -17.87
CA PHE A 233 -2.78 8.72 -17.91
C PHE A 233 -3.38 9.32 -19.16
N THR A 234 -4.07 10.45 -18.99
CA THR A 234 -4.60 11.19 -20.13
C THR A 234 -3.48 11.87 -20.93
N GLU A 235 -3.79 12.27 -22.15
CA GLU A 235 -3.04 13.33 -22.81
C GLU A 235 -3.13 14.63 -22.01
N PRO A 236 -2.23 15.61 -22.26
CA PRO A 236 -2.30 16.90 -21.59
C PRO A 236 -3.67 17.57 -21.75
N LEU A 237 -4.26 18.01 -20.63
CA LEU A 237 -5.47 18.81 -20.64
C LEU A 237 -5.14 20.25 -21.09
N SER A 238 -6.06 20.86 -21.83
CA SER A 238 -5.93 22.27 -22.25
C SER A 238 -5.88 23.24 -21.06
N GLU A 239 -6.64 22.90 -20.00
CA GLU A 239 -6.67 23.64 -18.74
C GLU A 239 -6.75 22.65 -17.59
N LEU A 240 -5.76 22.70 -16.70
CA LEU A 240 -5.81 22.01 -15.41
C LEU A 240 -6.24 23.02 -14.34
N PRO A 241 -7.04 22.60 -13.36
CA PRO A 241 -7.35 23.45 -12.21
C PRO A 241 -6.07 23.89 -11.50
N GLU A 242 -6.01 25.13 -11.01
CA GLU A 242 -4.89 25.67 -10.23
C GLU A 242 -4.66 24.86 -8.93
N SER A 243 -5.74 24.30 -8.38
CA SER A 243 -5.69 23.41 -7.21
C SER A 243 -6.60 22.23 -7.42
N SER A 244 -6.19 21.08 -6.94
CA SER A 244 -6.97 19.83 -6.99
C SER A 244 -6.49 18.92 -5.88
N PRO A 245 -7.36 18.06 -5.31
CA PRO A 245 -6.95 17.09 -4.30
C PRO A 245 -5.87 16.15 -4.82
N SER A 246 -5.05 15.64 -3.90
CA SER A 246 -4.12 14.53 -4.18
C SER A 246 -4.84 13.29 -4.66
N LEU A 247 -6.11 13.12 -4.26
CA LEU A 247 -7.00 12.11 -4.86
C LEU A 247 -8.47 12.53 -4.72
N THR A 248 -9.21 12.45 -5.82
CA THR A 248 -10.68 12.53 -5.85
C THR A 248 -11.23 11.14 -6.21
N ILE A 249 -12.13 10.62 -5.39
CA ILE A 249 -12.62 9.25 -5.45
C ILE A 249 -14.15 9.26 -5.53
N ASP A 250 -14.72 8.67 -6.58
CA ASP A 250 -16.14 8.34 -6.62
C ASP A 250 -16.33 7.00 -5.90
N PHE A 251 -16.72 7.06 -4.64
CA PHE A 251 -16.68 5.89 -3.76
C PHE A 251 -17.62 4.76 -4.20
N PRO A 252 -18.83 5.03 -4.70
CA PRO A 252 -19.70 3.94 -5.16
C PRO A 252 -19.12 3.11 -6.30
N SER A 253 -18.34 3.74 -7.19
CA SER A 253 -17.77 3.09 -8.37
C SER A 253 -16.32 2.66 -8.19
N ASN A 254 -15.63 3.16 -7.16
CA ASN A 254 -14.18 3.02 -6.97
C ASN A 254 -13.34 3.62 -8.14
N PHE A 255 -13.89 4.59 -8.83
CA PHE A 255 -13.16 5.44 -9.77
C PHE A 255 -12.46 6.55 -9.02
N TYR A 256 -11.22 6.81 -9.38
CA TYR A 256 -10.45 7.92 -8.81
C TYR A 256 -9.58 8.60 -9.84
N PHE A 257 -9.24 9.84 -9.56
CA PHE A 257 -8.32 10.60 -10.38
C PHE A 257 -7.58 11.66 -9.58
N HIS A 258 -6.47 12.11 -10.12
CA HIS A 258 -5.76 13.32 -9.67
C HIS A 258 -4.94 13.93 -10.81
N PRO A 259 -4.55 15.21 -10.74
CA PRO A 259 -3.59 15.78 -11.66
C PRO A 259 -2.24 15.09 -11.60
N GLU A 260 -1.69 14.76 -12.76
CA GLU A 260 -0.36 14.21 -12.90
C GLU A 260 0.34 14.82 -14.12
N GLY A 261 1.42 15.58 -13.86
CA GLY A 261 2.07 16.37 -14.89
C GLY A 261 1.12 17.41 -15.51
N LYS A 262 0.88 17.28 -16.82
CA LYS A 262 -0.06 18.14 -17.56
C LYS A 262 -1.43 17.48 -17.82
N GLY A 263 -1.63 16.26 -17.36
CA GLY A 263 -2.84 15.48 -17.54
C GLY A 263 -3.42 15.01 -16.22
N LEU A 264 -4.18 13.93 -16.29
CA LEU A 264 -4.75 13.24 -15.13
C LEU A 264 -4.25 11.80 -15.08
N LEU A 265 -3.99 11.32 -13.88
CA LEU A 265 -3.98 9.91 -13.57
C LEU A 265 -5.42 9.50 -13.30
N LEU A 266 -5.84 8.41 -13.94
CA LEU A 266 -7.17 7.80 -13.78
C LEU A 266 -6.98 6.37 -13.27
N GLY A 267 -7.75 5.98 -12.27
CA GLY A 267 -7.81 4.61 -11.79
C GLY A 267 -9.25 4.16 -11.58
N TRP A 268 -9.47 2.90 -11.79
CA TRP A 268 -10.77 2.27 -11.52
C TRP A 268 -10.58 0.81 -11.14
N SER A 269 -11.21 0.44 -10.03
CA SER A 269 -11.23 -0.93 -9.54
C SER A 269 -12.43 -1.67 -10.14
N ASP A 270 -12.22 -2.36 -11.27
CA ASP A 270 -13.26 -3.20 -11.88
C ASP A 270 -13.71 -4.27 -10.86
N PRO A 271 -15.00 -4.31 -10.48
CA PRO A 271 -15.52 -5.30 -9.55
C PRO A 271 -15.50 -6.73 -10.10
N ASN A 272 -15.39 -6.89 -11.42
CA ASN A 272 -15.36 -8.19 -12.11
C ASN A 272 -13.94 -8.68 -12.40
N GLU A 273 -12.90 -7.95 -11.94
CA GLU A 273 -11.52 -8.35 -12.17
C GLU A 273 -11.23 -9.69 -11.49
N ARG A 274 -10.62 -10.61 -12.24
CA ARG A 274 -10.32 -11.95 -11.76
C ARG A 274 -9.08 -11.97 -10.88
N GLU A 275 -9.12 -12.82 -9.88
CA GLU A 275 -7.96 -13.14 -9.07
C GLU A 275 -6.85 -13.79 -9.93
N GLY A 276 -5.60 -13.46 -9.63
CA GLY A 276 -4.42 -14.05 -10.28
C GLY A 276 -3.33 -13.04 -10.62
N PHE A 277 -2.20 -13.57 -11.10
CA PHE A 277 -1.02 -12.77 -11.46
C PHE A 277 -1.12 -12.22 -12.90
N ASN A 278 -2.14 -11.43 -13.18
CA ASN A 278 -2.28 -10.74 -14.46
C ASN A 278 -1.71 -9.31 -14.34
N LEU A 279 -0.63 -9.02 -15.06
CA LEU A 279 -0.01 -7.69 -15.14
C LEU A 279 -0.19 -7.02 -16.50
N LYS A 280 -1.02 -7.61 -17.38
CA LYS A 280 -1.27 -7.06 -18.70
C LYS A 280 -2.18 -5.83 -18.57
N PHE A 281 -1.75 -4.71 -19.13
CA PHE A 281 -2.59 -3.54 -19.29
C PHE A 281 -3.54 -3.76 -20.47
N GLU A 282 -4.83 -3.82 -20.19
CA GLU A 282 -5.90 -4.10 -21.17
C GLU A 282 -6.84 -2.90 -21.21
N LEU A 283 -6.53 -1.97 -22.13
CA LEU A 283 -7.17 -0.66 -22.16
C LEU A 283 -8.62 -0.70 -22.65
N GLU A 284 -8.93 -1.49 -23.68
CA GLU A 284 -10.22 -1.43 -24.39
C GLU A 284 -11.40 -1.76 -23.47
N ASP A 285 -11.39 -2.94 -22.87
CA ASP A 285 -12.48 -3.37 -21.98
C ASP A 285 -12.56 -2.51 -20.71
N TRP A 286 -11.39 -2.13 -20.17
CA TRP A 286 -11.31 -1.30 -18.98
C TRP A 286 -11.83 0.12 -19.23
N LEU A 287 -11.53 0.71 -20.40
CA LEU A 287 -12.03 2.04 -20.78
C LEU A 287 -13.54 2.07 -20.94
N MET A 288 -14.17 0.97 -21.39
CA MET A 288 -15.64 0.95 -21.51
C MET A 288 -16.31 1.13 -20.14
N GLY A 289 -15.83 0.42 -19.10
CA GLY A 289 -16.34 0.58 -17.74
C GLY A 289 -16.01 1.96 -17.14
N LEU A 290 -14.76 2.38 -17.26
CA LEU A 290 -14.31 3.70 -16.80
C LEU A 290 -15.05 4.83 -17.51
N GLY A 291 -15.28 4.74 -18.82
CA GLY A 291 -15.94 5.78 -19.61
C GLY A 291 -17.37 6.08 -19.13
N ALA A 292 -18.13 5.04 -18.83
CA ALA A 292 -19.50 5.20 -18.31
C ALA A 292 -19.53 5.92 -16.94
N ILE A 293 -18.52 5.68 -16.08
CA ILE A 293 -18.38 6.37 -14.79
C ILE A 293 -17.91 7.80 -15.01
N ALA A 294 -16.92 8.00 -15.87
CA ALA A 294 -16.34 9.30 -16.18
C ALA A 294 -17.38 10.24 -16.80
N GLU A 295 -18.27 9.73 -17.67
CA GLU A 295 -19.38 10.49 -18.26
C GLU A 295 -20.26 11.13 -17.19
N THR A 296 -20.52 10.40 -16.11
CA THR A 296 -21.34 10.90 -15.00
C THR A 296 -20.55 11.81 -14.07
N ARG A 297 -19.30 11.45 -13.77
CA ARG A 297 -18.57 12.05 -12.64
C ARG A 297 -17.52 13.08 -13.04
N VAL A 298 -16.84 12.90 -14.17
CA VAL A 298 -15.79 13.80 -14.69
C VAL A 298 -15.91 13.91 -16.22
N PRO A 299 -17.04 14.42 -16.76
CA PRO A 299 -17.31 14.40 -18.19
C PRO A 299 -16.22 15.05 -19.04
N ALA A 300 -15.55 16.07 -18.51
CA ALA A 300 -14.46 16.74 -19.22
C ALA A 300 -13.29 15.81 -19.59
N VAL A 301 -13.11 14.67 -18.92
CA VAL A 301 -12.01 13.76 -19.22
C VAL A 301 -12.22 13.01 -20.54
N LEU A 302 -13.46 12.89 -21.00
CA LEU A 302 -13.81 12.18 -22.23
C LEU A 302 -13.34 12.86 -23.52
N ASP A 303 -12.98 14.15 -23.42
CA ASP A 303 -12.46 14.93 -24.55
C ASP A 303 -10.97 14.67 -24.81
N TYR A 304 -10.30 13.88 -23.94
CA TYR A 304 -8.86 13.63 -24.00
C TYR A 304 -8.55 12.15 -24.24
N GLY A 305 -7.51 11.90 -25.03
CA GLY A 305 -6.98 10.55 -25.25
C GLY A 305 -6.22 10.01 -24.03
N ILE A 306 -5.95 8.72 -24.04
CA ILE A 306 -5.06 8.06 -23.07
C ILE A 306 -3.66 7.98 -23.67
N SER A 307 -2.69 8.58 -22.99
CA SER A 307 -1.29 8.62 -23.43
C SER A 307 -0.54 7.33 -23.07
N THR A 308 -0.79 6.78 -21.88
CA THR A 308 -0.13 5.57 -21.37
C THR A 308 -0.91 4.99 -20.19
N GLY A 309 -0.48 3.83 -19.71
CA GLY A 309 -1.02 3.19 -18.52
C GLY A 309 -0.25 1.93 -18.16
N TRP A 310 -0.59 1.37 -17.02
CA TRP A 310 -0.03 0.09 -16.56
C TRP A 310 -1.01 -0.64 -15.66
N ALA A 311 -0.68 -1.91 -15.38
CA ALA A 311 -1.36 -2.73 -14.40
C ALA A 311 -0.43 -3.05 -13.22
N GLY A 312 -1.00 -3.10 -12.03
CA GLY A 312 -0.38 -3.56 -10.80
C GLY A 312 -1.22 -4.64 -10.13
N LEU A 313 -0.75 -5.18 -9.03
CA LEU A 313 -1.48 -6.17 -8.24
C LEU A 313 -1.80 -5.60 -6.86
N TYR A 314 -3.07 -5.63 -6.47
CA TYR A 314 -3.44 -5.57 -5.07
C TYR A 314 -3.22 -6.95 -4.45
N GLU A 315 -2.80 -6.98 -3.22
CA GLU A 315 -2.62 -8.13 -2.35
C GLU A 315 -3.80 -8.22 -1.39
N VAL A 316 -4.93 -8.76 -1.89
CA VAL A 316 -6.21 -8.68 -1.19
C VAL A 316 -6.32 -9.75 -0.12
N THR A 317 -6.69 -9.35 1.09
CA THR A 317 -7.10 -10.23 2.20
C THR A 317 -8.62 -10.30 2.30
N PRO A 318 -9.20 -11.31 2.97
CA PRO A 318 -10.65 -11.46 3.08
C PRO A 318 -11.39 -10.29 3.74
N ASP A 319 -10.74 -9.56 4.65
CA ASP A 319 -11.28 -8.40 5.37
C ASP A 319 -10.66 -7.07 4.93
N ARG A 320 -9.80 -7.09 3.90
CA ARG A 320 -9.10 -5.94 3.36
C ARG A 320 -8.16 -5.22 4.36
N ASN A 321 -7.89 -5.79 5.52
CA ASN A 321 -6.85 -5.35 6.44
C ASN A 321 -5.56 -6.12 6.20
N GLN A 322 -4.45 -5.48 6.48
CA GLN A 322 -3.12 -6.09 6.42
C GLN A 322 -2.97 -7.22 7.43
N ILE A 323 -1.98 -8.07 7.18
CA ILE A 323 -1.47 -9.05 8.12
C ILE A 323 -0.11 -8.55 8.60
N ILE A 324 -0.01 -8.24 9.88
CA ILE A 324 1.26 -7.90 10.54
C ILE A 324 1.32 -8.75 11.80
N ASP A 325 2.11 -9.83 11.77
CA ASP A 325 2.09 -10.81 12.84
C ASP A 325 3.41 -11.58 12.95
N ARG A 326 3.58 -12.25 14.08
CA ARG A 326 4.53 -13.35 14.28
C ARG A 326 3.77 -14.66 14.13
N SER A 327 4.24 -15.54 13.25
CA SER A 327 3.63 -16.85 13.09
C SER A 327 3.65 -17.64 14.42
N THR A 328 2.52 -18.24 14.74
CA THR A 328 2.39 -19.19 15.85
C THR A 328 2.68 -20.64 15.40
N GLU A 329 2.71 -20.88 14.09
CA GLU A 329 2.91 -22.21 13.50
C GLU A 329 4.40 -22.49 13.20
N VAL A 330 5.16 -21.44 12.83
CA VAL A 330 6.57 -21.56 12.45
C VAL A 330 7.39 -20.52 13.21
N GLU A 331 8.30 -21.00 14.05
CA GLU A 331 9.22 -20.15 14.81
C GLU A 331 10.19 -19.44 13.88
N GLY A 332 10.33 -18.12 14.05
CA GLY A 332 11.20 -17.27 13.24
C GLY A 332 10.49 -16.65 12.02
N LEU A 333 9.21 -16.94 11.74
CA LEU A 333 8.47 -16.26 10.67
C LEU A 333 7.74 -15.03 11.19
N LEU A 334 8.07 -13.87 10.62
CA LEU A 334 7.31 -12.61 10.73
C LEU A 334 6.60 -12.34 9.40
N ILE A 335 5.40 -11.80 9.44
CA ILE A 335 4.55 -11.57 8.26
C ILE A 335 4.15 -10.10 8.23
N ALA A 336 4.30 -9.45 7.07
CA ALA A 336 3.88 -8.08 6.82
C ALA A 336 3.40 -7.95 5.37
N THR A 337 2.10 -8.17 5.12
CA THR A 337 1.52 -8.29 3.78
C THR A 337 0.02 -8.06 3.77
N GLY A 338 -0.63 -8.15 2.60
CA GLY A 338 -2.08 -8.15 2.50
C GLY A 338 -2.73 -6.78 2.66
N TYR A 339 -2.07 -5.72 2.25
CA TYR A 339 -2.52 -4.33 2.45
C TYR A 339 -3.68 -3.91 1.55
N SER A 340 -4.15 -4.75 0.65
CA SER A 340 -5.38 -4.54 -0.14
C SER A 340 -5.47 -3.16 -0.83
N GLY A 341 -4.33 -2.60 -1.27
CA GLY A 341 -4.24 -1.33 -1.98
C GLY A 341 -3.73 -0.14 -1.16
N HIS A 342 -3.60 -0.24 0.16
CA HIS A 342 -3.14 0.88 1.00
C HIS A 342 -1.77 0.68 1.66
N GLY A 343 -0.97 -0.26 1.17
CA GLY A 343 0.34 -0.58 1.75
C GLY A 343 1.39 0.54 1.65
N PHE A 344 1.30 1.40 0.64
CA PHE A 344 2.30 2.45 0.45
C PHE A 344 2.43 3.35 1.68
N LEU A 345 1.33 3.90 2.15
CA LEU A 345 1.32 4.80 3.30
C LEU A 345 1.56 4.08 4.64
N MET A 346 1.34 2.77 4.69
CA MET A 346 1.53 1.96 5.90
C MET A 346 3.00 1.59 6.15
N GLY A 347 3.87 1.76 5.13
CA GLY A 347 5.29 1.37 5.19
C GLY A 347 6.04 1.83 6.43
N PRO A 348 5.99 3.12 6.81
CA PRO A 348 6.71 3.63 7.98
C PRO A 348 6.38 2.88 9.28
N ALA A 349 5.10 2.86 9.65
CA ALA A 349 4.65 2.20 10.88
C ALA A 349 4.86 0.69 10.84
N THR A 350 4.69 0.05 9.67
CA THR A 350 4.96 -1.39 9.52
C THR A 350 6.41 -1.72 9.82
N GLY A 351 7.36 -0.91 9.36
CA GLY A 351 8.78 -1.11 9.67
C GLY A 351 9.05 -1.04 11.18
N GLU A 352 8.45 -0.06 11.87
CA GLU A 352 8.54 0.07 13.32
C GLU A 352 7.93 -1.12 14.07
N ILE A 353 6.73 -1.54 13.65
CA ILE A 353 6.02 -2.68 14.25
C ILE A 353 6.84 -3.96 14.10
N VAL A 354 7.31 -4.28 12.89
CA VAL A 354 8.09 -5.51 12.65
C VAL A 354 9.43 -5.49 13.38
N ARG A 355 10.10 -4.32 13.49
CA ARG A 355 11.27 -4.14 14.35
C ARG A 355 10.96 -4.51 15.80
N ASP A 356 9.85 -4.01 16.34
CA ASP A 356 9.47 -4.28 17.72
C ASP A 356 9.13 -5.75 17.95
N LEU A 357 8.36 -6.35 17.01
CA LEU A 357 8.11 -7.79 17.00
C LEU A 357 9.41 -8.60 16.94
N TYR A 358 10.38 -8.25 16.09
CA TYR A 358 11.67 -8.92 15.99
C TYR A 358 12.40 -8.92 17.35
N HIS A 359 12.37 -7.81 18.06
CA HIS A 359 12.99 -7.67 19.39
C HIS A 359 12.15 -8.26 20.54
N GLY A 360 11.00 -8.88 20.26
CA GLY A 360 10.08 -9.40 21.28
C GLY A 360 9.46 -8.32 22.16
N LYS A 361 9.32 -7.10 21.62
CA LYS A 361 8.67 -5.97 22.29
C LYS A 361 7.24 -5.82 21.82
N GLU A 362 6.40 -5.24 22.69
CA GLU A 362 5.06 -4.80 22.30
C GLU A 362 5.19 -3.61 21.35
N PRO A 363 4.56 -3.66 20.17
CA PRO A 363 4.52 -2.53 19.24
C PRO A 363 3.83 -1.31 19.87
N GLY A 364 4.23 -0.11 19.42
CA GLY A 364 3.58 1.14 19.81
C GLY A 364 2.15 1.32 19.28
N TYR A 365 1.62 0.33 18.57
CA TYR A 365 0.29 0.30 17.92
C TYR A 365 -0.46 -0.96 18.35
N ASP A 366 -1.79 -0.86 18.50
CA ASP A 366 -2.62 -2.06 18.62
C ASP A 366 -2.72 -2.76 17.26
N ILE A 367 -2.07 -3.92 17.17
CA ILE A 367 -2.05 -4.76 15.97
C ILE A 367 -2.93 -6.01 16.09
N SER A 368 -3.73 -6.11 17.14
CA SER A 368 -4.57 -7.29 17.39
C SER A 368 -5.51 -7.63 16.23
N SER A 369 -6.01 -6.60 15.54
CA SER A 369 -6.84 -6.74 14.33
C SER A 369 -6.05 -7.17 13.09
N PHE A 370 -4.73 -7.27 13.14
CA PHE A 370 -3.86 -7.65 12.03
C PHE A 370 -3.25 -9.04 12.18
N ALA A 371 -3.58 -9.75 13.27
CA ALA A 371 -3.11 -11.10 13.52
C ALA A 371 -3.58 -12.08 12.42
N LEU A 372 -2.71 -13.02 12.03
CA LEU A 372 -3.03 -13.99 10.97
C LEU A 372 -4.17 -14.93 11.37
N ASP A 373 -4.22 -15.32 12.65
CA ASP A 373 -5.21 -16.27 13.18
C ASP A 373 -6.64 -15.75 13.19
N ARG A 374 -6.87 -14.43 12.98
CA ARG A 374 -8.21 -13.86 12.83
C ARG A 374 -9.03 -14.51 11.71
N PHE A 375 -8.35 -15.07 10.71
CA PHE A 375 -9.02 -15.79 9.59
C PHE A 375 -9.40 -17.25 9.92
N ALA A 376 -8.86 -17.80 11.01
CA ALA A 376 -9.23 -19.13 11.48
C ALA A 376 -10.53 -19.14 12.32
N GLN A 377 -10.97 -17.96 12.79
CA GLN A 377 -12.17 -17.83 13.61
C GLN A 377 -13.42 -17.68 12.74
N ALA A 378 -14.53 -18.28 13.20
CA ALA A 378 -15.81 -18.12 12.52
C ALA A 378 -16.34 -16.68 12.70
N GLY A 379 -16.38 -15.93 11.62
CA GLY A 379 -16.80 -14.54 11.58
C GLY A 379 -15.61 -13.61 11.45
N ILE A 380 -15.26 -13.28 10.21
CA ILE A 380 -14.31 -12.21 9.90
C ILE A 380 -14.90 -10.91 10.45
N GLY A 381 -14.15 -10.22 11.31
CA GLY A 381 -14.54 -8.92 11.85
C GLY A 381 -14.86 -7.89 10.77
N ALA A 382 -15.43 -6.75 11.14
CA ALA A 382 -15.66 -5.66 10.21
C ALA A 382 -14.31 -5.20 9.64
N GLY A 383 -14.13 -5.38 8.33
CA GLY A 383 -12.93 -4.99 7.62
C GLY A 383 -12.82 -3.48 7.41
N GLU A 384 -11.75 -3.03 6.76
CA GLU A 384 -11.64 -1.63 6.33
C GLU A 384 -12.64 -1.35 5.21
N THR A 385 -13.49 -0.34 5.38
CA THR A 385 -14.55 0.02 4.43
C THR A 385 -14.15 1.16 3.49
N ASN A 386 -13.25 2.04 3.90
CA ASN A 386 -12.81 3.20 3.10
C ASN A 386 -11.66 2.83 2.15
N ILE A 387 -11.82 1.74 1.39
CA ILE A 387 -10.84 1.25 0.40
C ILE A 387 -11.40 1.36 -1.02
N VAL A 388 -10.51 1.68 -1.96
CA VAL A 388 -10.79 1.82 -3.39
C VAL A 388 -10.13 0.72 -4.20
#